data_fb56d885b78c768c44e533f0bbe625ca
#
_entry.id   fb56d885b78c768c44e533f0bbe625ca
#
_cell.length_a   1.000
_cell.length_b   1.000
_cell.length_c   1.000
_cell.angle_alpha   90.00
_cell.angle_beta   90.00
_cell.angle_gamma   90.00
#
_symmetry.space_group_name_H-M   'P 1'
#
loop_
_entity.id
_entity.type
_entity.pdbx_description
1 polymer ?
#
loop_
_entity_poly.entity_id
_entity_poly.type
_entity_poly.pdbx_seq_one_letter_code
_entity_poly.pdbx_strand_id
1 'polypeptide(L)'
;MAINPRLSALFLTAALAASLCACAPKEEAPQVPEEPAVSVLAPEPEPEPEPEPEPPYINPLTGEGCWEDVAQDRPVAVMLNNLKKALPQLGVSQADIIYEAPAEGGITRMLAVFQSVDGVGDIGSVRSARDYYVSLALGHDALFLHAGGSPSAYLAIKNWGAAAFDCVNGPYEGTLFWRDKERRRNMGLEHSVLTSGDTISELLSTYGYRMEHREDFSYPVQFLDQDQTAQGDPGTTVSVTFSTYKTGV
;
A
#
# COMPACT_ATOMS: atom_id res chain seq x y z
N MET A 1 -50.66 -22.04 -15.22
CA MET A 1 -51.87 -21.98 -14.41
C MET A 1 -51.76 -20.75 -13.51
N ALA A 2 -52.62 -19.79 -13.78
CA ALA A 2 -53.15 -18.63 -13.05
C ALA A 2 -52.11 -17.61 -12.52
N ILE A 3 -51.88 -16.49 -13.15
CA ILE A 3 -52.56 -15.19 -13.33
C ILE A 3 -53.41 -14.79 -12.11
N ASN A 4 -53.05 -13.70 -11.44
CA ASN A 4 -53.97 -12.59 -11.27
C ASN A 4 -53.32 -11.28 -10.79
N PRO A 5 -53.73 -10.17 -11.39
CA PRO A 5 -53.36 -8.80 -11.05
C PRO A 5 -54.51 -8.07 -10.37
N ARG A 6 -54.31 -6.93 -9.75
CA ARG A 6 -55.27 -5.82 -9.52
C ARG A 6 -54.50 -4.59 -9.05
N LEU A 7 -54.40 -3.57 -9.87
CA LEU A 7 -55.36 -2.45 -10.18
C LEU A 7 -55.43 -1.42 -9.05
N SER A 8 -54.88 -0.28 -9.35
CA SER A 8 -55.53 1.04 -9.65
C SER A 8 -56.11 1.86 -8.50
N ALA A 9 -55.68 3.14 -8.43
CA ALA A 9 -56.54 4.35 -8.51
C ALA A 9 -55.71 5.55 -8.07
N LEU A 10 -55.37 6.42 -8.88
CA LEU A 10 -55.87 7.70 -9.37
C LEU A 10 -56.84 8.43 -8.41
N PHE A 11 -56.46 9.61 -7.89
CA PHE A 11 -57.36 10.75 -7.70
C PHE A 11 -56.60 12.08 -7.87
N LEU A 12 -56.99 12.73 -8.92
CA LEU A 12 -56.78 14.11 -9.33
C LEU A 12 -57.91 14.93 -8.72
N THR A 13 -57.63 16.03 -8.02
CA THR A 13 -58.62 17.10 -7.84
C THR A 13 -57.94 18.47 -7.85
N ALA A 14 -58.23 19.19 -8.92
CA ALA A 14 -58.12 20.63 -9.04
C ALA A 14 -59.32 21.31 -8.38
N ALA A 15 -59.08 22.41 -7.67
CA ALA A 15 -60.15 23.38 -7.39
C ALA A 15 -59.59 24.80 -7.35
N LEU A 16 -60.00 25.54 -8.31
CA LEU A 16 -59.92 26.96 -8.55
C LEU A 16 -60.93 27.69 -7.66
N ALA A 17 -60.54 28.74 -6.98
CA ALA A 17 -61.53 29.74 -6.49
C ALA A 17 -60.92 31.13 -6.31
N ALA A 18 -61.59 32.04 -6.90
CA ALA A 18 -61.33 33.42 -7.23
C ALA A 18 -61.35 34.38 -6.02
N SER A 19 -60.69 35.48 -6.24
CA SER A 19 -60.84 36.89 -5.85
C SER A 19 -62.02 37.29 -4.98
N LEU A 20 -61.74 38.02 -3.90
CA LEU A 20 -62.57 39.14 -3.45
C LEU A 20 -61.71 40.23 -2.81
N CYS A 21 -61.77 41.42 -3.41
CA CYS A 21 -61.27 42.68 -2.88
C CYS A 21 -62.06 43.06 -1.64
N ALA A 22 -61.40 43.50 -0.57
CA ALA A 22 -62.02 44.35 0.45
C ALA A 22 -60.95 45.37 0.91
N CYS A 23 -61.25 46.63 0.66
CA CYS A 23 -60.59 47.80 1.21
C CYS A 23 -60.83 47.89 2.73
N ALA A 24 -59.72 48.04 3.49
CA ALA A 24 -59.80 48.53 4.87
C ALA A 24 -58.64 49.52 5.10
N PRO A 25 -58.77 50.47 6.02
CA PRO A 25 -58.03 51.72 6.05
C PRO A 25 -56.61 51.52 6.60
N LYS A 26 -55.75 52.37 6.11
CA LYS A 26 -54.32 52.51 6.41
C LYS A 26 -54.12 53.04 7.82
N GLU A 27 -53.71 52.18 8.74
CA GLU A 27 -53.29 52.58 10.07
C GLU A 27 -51.76 52.82 9.98
N GLU A 28 -51.32 54.02 10.27
CA GLU A 28 -49.93 54.43 10.32
C GLU A 28 -49.25 53.67 11.45
N ALA A 29 -48.28 52.83 11.10
CA ALA A 29 -47.36 52.18 12.05
C ALA A 29 -46.37 53.21 12.60
N PRO A 30 -46.02 53.13 13.88
CA PRO A 30 -45.02 54.03 14.48
C PRO A 30 -43.64 53.79 13.87
N GLN A 31 -42.99 54.88 13.50
CA GLN A 31 -41.59 54.90 13.04
C GLN A 31 -40.67 54.45 14.21
N VAL A 32 -40.05 53.28 14.04
CA VAL A 32 -38.92 52.85 14.86
C VAL A 32 -37.71 53.63 14.43
N PRO A 33 -36.93 54.25 15.34
CA PRO A 33 -35.70 54.96 14.98
C PRO A 33 -34.72 53.96 14.32
N GLU A 34 -34.18 54.31 13.13
CA GLU A 34 -33.09 53.62 12.51
C GLU A 34 -31.85 53.69 13.42
N GLU A 35 -31.47 52.57 14.01
CA GLU A 35 -30.13 52.40 14.59
C GLU A 35 -29.09 52.53 13.45
N PRO A 36 -27.93 53.20 13.70
CA PRO A 36 -26.92 53.33 12.69
C PRO A 36 -26.37 51.95 12.28
N ALA A 37 -26.45 51.66 10.98
CA ALA A 37 -25.88 50.46 10.40
C ALA A 37 -24.40 50.31 10.79
N VAL A 38 -24.14 49.39 11.71
CA VAL A 38 -22.77 48.96 11.98
C VAL A 38 -22.28 48.23 10.74
N SER A 39 -21.40 48.87 9.98
CA SER A 39 -20.70 48.23 8.88
C SER A 39 -19.87 47.10 9.45
N VAL A 40 -20.39 45.87 9.36
CA VAL A 40 -19.59 44.68 9.62
C VAL A 40 -18.59 44.58 8.50
N LEU A 41 -17.36 44.97 8.80
CA LEU A 41 -16.22 44.71 7.94
C LEU A 41 -16.21 43.19 7.70
N ALA A 42 -16.28 42.76 6.43
CA ALA A 42 -16.09 41.37 6.07
C ALA A 42 -14.77 40.88 6.68
N PRO A 43 -14.74 39.68 7.27
CA PRO A 43 -13.47 39.15 7.78
C PRO A 43 -12.44 39.13 6.66
N GLU A 44 -11.28 39.64 6.98
CA GLU A 44 -10.11 39.60 6.10
C GLU A 44 -9.88 38.13 5.72
N PRO A 45 -9.68 37.79 4.42
CA PRO A 45 -9.48 36.40 4.05
C PRO A 45 -8.27 35.85 4.84
N GLU A 46 -8.46 34.68 5.47
CA GLU A 46 -7.35 33.97 6.11
C GLU A 46 -6.24 33.77 5.07
N PRO A 47 -4.98 34.01 5.44
CA PRO A 47 -3.87 33.80 4.52
C PRO A 47 -3.91 32.35 4.03
N GLU A 48 -3.80 32.16 2.72
CA GLU A 48 -3.65 30.83 2.13
C GLU A 48 -2.45 30.13 2.81
N PRO A 49 -2.59 28.86 3.22
CA PRO A 49 -1.48 28.13 3.82
C PRO A 49 -0.30 28.13 2.86
N GLU A 50 0.88 28.45 3.38
CA GLU A 50 2.12 28.35 2.60
C GLU A 50 2.24 26.90 2.07
N PRO A 51 2.66 26.71 0.80
CA PRO A 51 2.84 25.38 0.25
C PRO A 51 3.85 24.59 1.11
N GLU A 52 3.50 23.36 1.46
CA GLU A 52 4.43 22.49 2.17
C GLU A 52 5.67 22.25 1.29
N PRO A 53 6.87 22.20 1.90
CA PRO A 53 8.09 21.96 1.14
C PRO A 53 8.03 20.59 0.45
N GLU A 54 8.47 20.55 -0.81
CA GLU A 54 8.54 19.30 -1.56
C GLU A 54 9.76 18.46 -1.13
N PRO A 55 9.64 17.12 -1.09
CA PRO A 55 10.76 16.25 -0.79
C PRO A 55 11.89 16.42 -1.81
N PRO A 56 13.18 16.58 -1.37
CA PRO A 56 14.29 16.89 -2.25
C PRO A 56 14.83 15.69 -3.06
N TYR A 57 14.49 14.46 -2.69
CA TYR A 57 14.98 13.22 -3.32
C TYR A 57 13.82 12.43 -3.90
N ILE A 58 14.16 11.44 -4.73
CA ILE A 58 13.20 10.52 -5.35
C ILE A 58 13.50 9.09 -4.90
N ASN A 59 12.50 8.40 -4.42
CA ASN A 59 12.58 6.96 -4.16
C ASN A 59 12.71 6.19 -5.49
N PRO A 60 13.82 5.49 -5.73
CA PRO A 60 14.08 4.85 -7.01
C PRO A 60 13.19 3.65 -7.32
N LEU A 61 12.46 3.12 -6.34
CA LEU A 61 11.52 2.01 -6.52
C LEU A 61 10.10 2.46 -6.87
N THR A 62 9.69 3.67 -6.46
CA THR A 62 8.33 4.17 -6.66
C THR A 62 8.24 5.39 -7.57
N GLY A 63 9.33 6.16 -7.71
CA GLY A 63 9.33 7.46 -8.39
C GLY A 63 8.71 8.58 -7.55
N GLU A 64 8.33 8.32 -6.31
CA GLU A 64 7.77 9.31 -5.39
C GLU A 64 8.86 10.11 -4.68
N GLY A 65 8.52 11.33 -4.28
CA GLY A 65 9.42 12.17 -3.49
C GLY A 65 9.70 11.57 -2.11
N CYS A 66 10.96 11.67 -1.64
CA CYS A 66 11.36 11.26 -0.31
C CYS A 66 12.32 12.27 0.34
N TRP A 67 12.38 12.25 1.68
CA TRP A 67 13.17 13.22 2.44
C TRP A 67 14.62 12.81 2.63
N GLU A 68 14.96 11.55 2.41
CA GLU A 68 16.30 10.98 2.55
C GLU A 68 16.84 10.57 1.18
N ASP A 69 18.14 10.72 0.99
CA ASP A 69 18.81 10.24 -0.22
C ASP A 69 19.08 8.73 -0.08
N VAL A 70 18.17 7.95 -0.65
CA VAL A 70 18.23 6.48 -0.61
C VAL A 70 18.65 5.87 -1.95
N ALA A 71 19.09 6.69 -2.90
CA ALA A 71 19.37 6.23 -4.26
C ALA A 71 20.51 5.21 -4.35
N GLN A 72 21.44 5.24 -3.41
CA GLN A 72 22.56 4.28 -3.34
C GLN A 72 22.32 3.13 -2.35
N ASP A 73 21.24 3.19 -1.57
CA ASP A 73 20.97 2.20 -0.54
C ASP A 73 20.37 0.92 -1.15
N ARG A 74 20.88 -0.21 -0.70
CA ARG A 74 20.35 -1.52 -1.09
C ARG A 74 19.00 -1.75 -0.43
N PRO A 75 17.97 -2.06 -1.19
CA PRO A 75 16.66 -2.37 -0.63
C PRO A 75 16.68 -3.72 0.10
N VAL A 76 15.68 -3.90 0.93
CA VAL A 76 15.39 -5.17 1.63
C VAL A 76 14.24 -5.87 0.92
N ALA A 77 14.42 -7.15 0.58
CA ALA A 77 13.42 -7.97 -0.08
C ALA A 77 12.99 -9.13 0.84
N VAL A 78 11.73 -9.19 1.23
CA VAL A 78 11.20 -10.16 2.20
C VAL A 78 10.19 -11.09 1.53
N MET A 79 10.43 -12.41 1.67
CA MET A 79 9.48 -13.43 1.21
C MET A 79 8.26 -13.50 2.11
N LEU A 80 7.08 -13.29 1.56
CA LEU A 80 5.82 -13.28 2.30
C LEU A 80 4.85 -14.38 1.87
N ASN A 81 4.04 -14.78 2.84
CA ASN A 81 2.96 -15.75 2.67
C ASN A 81 1.73 -15.08 2.05
N ASN A 82 1.08 -15.76 1.10
CA ASN A 82 -0.20 -15.31 0.55
C ASN A 82 -1.31 -16.34 0.70
N LEU A 83 -1.19 -17.22 1.68
CA LEU A 83 -2.26 -18.16 2.03
C LEU A 83 -3.32 -17.50 2.91
N LYS A 84 -4.58 -17.74 2.62
CA LYS A 84 -5.71 -17.26 3.45
C LYS A 84 -5.54 -17.59 4.94
N LYS A 85 -4.95 -18.76 5.27
CA LYS A 85 -4.70 -19.17 6.66
C LYS A 85 -3.68 -18.28 7.38
N ALA A 86 -2.82 -17.60 6.64
CA ALA A 86 -1.75 -16.75 7.17
C ALA A 86 -2.15 -15.27 7.28
N LEU A 87 -3.37 -14.92 6.91
CA LEU A 87 -3.88 -13.55 6.99
C LEU A 87 -4.16 -13.12 8.45
N PRO A 88 -4.01 -11.84 8.79
CA PRO A 88 -3.50 -10.78 7.90
C PRO A 88 -1.99 -10.88 7.68
N GLN A 89 -1.53 -10.47 6.49
CA GLN A 89 -0.12 -10.15 6.30
C GLN A 89 0.22 -8.85 7.04
N LEU A 90 1.48 -8.73 7.45
CA LEU A 90 2.00 -7.55 8.14
C LEU A 90 3.04 -6.87 7.26
N GLY A 91 3.07 -5.55 7.26
CA GLY A 91 4.04 -4.72 6.55
C GLY A 91 3.86 -4.63 5.03
N VAL A 92 2.92 -5.35 4.42
CA VAL A 92 2.74 -5.39 2.95
C VAL A 92 2.40 -4.02 2.36
N SER A 93 1.56 -3.25 3.04
CA SER A 93 1.17 -1.90 2.58
C SER A 93 2.27 -0.84 2.68
N GLN A 94 3.39 -1.18 3.31
CA GLN A 94 4.54 -0.29 3.47
C GLN A 94 5.68 -0.64 2.49
N ALA A 95 5.51 -1.72 1.71
CA ALA A 95 6.48 -2.10 0.70
C ALA A 95 6.36 -1.20 -0.54
N ASP A 96 7.50 -0.84 -1.12
CA ASP A 96 7.56 -0.04 -2.36
C ASP A 96 7.16 -0.86 -3.58
N ILE A 97 7.55 -2.16 -3.63
CA ILE A 97 7.19 -3.07 -4.71
C ILE A 97 6.75 -4.42 -4.13
N ILE A 98 5.69 -4.99 -4.70
CA ILE A 98 5.25 -6.36 -4.43
C ILE A 98 5.32 -7.17 -5.72
N TYR A 99 6.11 -8.25 -5.70
CA TYR A 99 6.09 -9.27 -6.74
C TYR A 99 5.27 -10.45 -6.27
N GLU A 100 4.16 -10.72 -6.92
CA GLU A 100 3.36 -11.92 -6.68
C GLU A 100 3.55 -12.92 -7.81
N ALA A 101 3.88 -14.17 -7.48
CA ALA A 101 4.05 -15.23 -8.45
C ALA A 101 3.54 -16.58 -7.90
N PRO A 102 3.11 -17.50 -8.80
CA PRO A 102 2.70 -18.84 -8.41
C PRO A 102 3.83 -19.60 -7.69
N ALA A 103 3.41 -20.35 -6.68
CA ALA A 103 4.24 -21.34 -5.99
C ALA A 103 3.57 -22.72 -6.12
N GLU A 104 4.03 -23.69 -5.33
CA GLU A 104 3.48 -25.05 -5.40
C GLU A 104 2.01 -25.12 -4.98
N GLY A 105 1.28 -26.07 -5.55
CA GLY A 105 -0.10 -26.36 -5.16
C GLY A 105 -1.12 -25.29 -5.60
N GLY A 106 -0.77 -24.44 -6.56
CA GLY A 106 -1.67 -23.41 -7.09
C GLY A 106 -1.85 -22.20 -6.17
N ILE A 107 -1.01 -22.07 -5.15
CA ILE A 107 -0.94 -20.89 -4.29
C ILE A 107 0.05 -19.88 -4.86
N THR A 108 -0.04 -18.62 -4.44
CA THR A 108 0.97 -17.63 -4.72
C THR A 108 1.79 -17.31 -3.46
N ARG A 109 2.94 -16.68 -3.66
CA ARG A 109 3.73 -16.01 -2.63
C ARG A 109 4.03 -14.60 -3.10
N MET A 110 4.50 -13.79 -2.17
CA MET A 110 4.90 -12.43 -2.48
C MET A 110 6.36 -12.21 -2.08
N LEU A 111 7.06 -11.38 -2.85
CA LEU A 111 8.29 -10.74 -2.46
C LEU A 111 7.99 -9.27 -2.27
N ALA A 112 8.08 -8.80 -1.03
CA ALA A 112 7.94 -7.40 -0.68
C ALA A 112 9.32 -6.75 -0.69
N VAL A 113 9.48 -5.67 -1.47
CA VAL A 113 10.74 -4.93 -1.58
C VAL A 113 10.54 -3.56 -0.96
N PHE A 114 11.44 -3.21 -0.04
CA PHE A 114 11.43 -1.96 0.71
C PHE A 114 12.74 -1.22 0.41
N GLN A 115 12.67 0.00 -0.09
CA GLN A 115 13.85 0.86 -0.28
C GLN A 115 14.44 1.26 1.07
N SER A 116 13.58 1.59 2.02
CA SER A 116 13.93 1.75 3.43
C SER A 116 13.00 0.91 4.30
N VAL A 117 13.51 0.39 5.39
CA VAL A 117 12.72 -0.31 6.41
C VAL A 117 12.47 0.56 7.65
N ASP A 118 12.90 1.81 7.62
CA ASP A 118 12.73 2.74 8.72
C ASP A 118 11.25 3.07 8.93
N GLY A 119 10.80 2.95 10.17
CA GLY A 119 9.39 3.11 10.52
C GLY A 119 8.48 1.97 10.06
N VAL A 120 9.00 0.93 9.41
CA VAL A 120 8.24 -0.27 9.07
C VAL A 120 8.12 -1.15 10.31
N GLY A 121 6.89 -1.40 10.76
CA GLY A 121 6.62 -2.26 11.89
C GLY A 121 6.89 -3.75 11.60
N ASP A 122 6.08 -4.63 12.17
CA ASP A 122 6.18 -6.07 11.92
C ASP A 122 5.94 -6.41 10.44
N ILE A 123 6.78 -7.29 9.90
CA ILE A 123 6.71 -7.79 8.53
C ILE A 123 6.51 -9.30 8.55
N GLY A 124 5.50 -9.80 7.84
CA GLY A 124 5.29 -11.25 7.75
C GLY A 124 3.85 -11.70 7.42
N SER A 125 3.61 -13.02 7.46
CA SER A 125 4.57 -14.08 7.86
C SER A 125 5.59 -14.37 6.75
N VAL A 126 6.85 -14.47 7.18
CA VAL A 126 7.97 -14.75 6.26
C VAL A 126 7.91 -16.20 5.80
N ARG A 127 8.22 -16.43 4.51
CA ARG A 127 8.09 -17.76 3.87
C ARG A 127 9.32 -18.17 3.08
N SER A 128 9.25 -19.39 2.58
CA SER A 128 10.36 -20.04 1.90
C SER A 128 10.64 -19.43 0.54
N ALA A 129 11.92 -19.27 0.24
CA ALA A 129 12.46 -18.83 -1.04
C ALA A 129 12.17 -19.78 -2.20
N ARG A 130 12.11 -19.23 -3.41
CA ARG A 130 12.18 -19.92 -4.70
C ARG A 130 13.20 -19.22 -5.58
N ASP A 131 13.80 -19.94 -6.49
CA ASP A 131 14.88 -19.45 -7.35
C ASP A 131 14.50 -18.20 -8.15
N TYR A 132 13.29 -18.13 -8.68
CA TYR A 132 12.79 -16.94 -9.38
C TYR A 132 12.66 -15.71 -8.46
N TYR A 133 12.33 -15.88 -7.17
CA TYR A 133 12.37 -14.77 -6.20
C TYR A 133 13.79 -14.36 -5.82
N VAL A 134 14.73 -15.30 -5.80
CA VAL A 134 16.16 -14.96 -5.66
C VAL A 134 16.62 -14.11 -6.84
N SER A 135 16.19 -14.43 -8.06
CA SER A 135 16.49 -13.63 -9.25
C SER A 135 15.92 -12.22 -9.16
N LEU A 136 14.68 -12.08 -8.70
CA LEU A 136 14.03 -10.76 -8.49
C LEU A 136 14.79 -9.94 -7.44
N ALA A 137 15.12 -10.53 -6.29
CA ALA A 137 15.90 -9.85 -5.25
C ALA A 137 17.29 -9.40 -5.76
N LEU A 138 17.96 -10.22 -6.55
CA LEU A 138 19.24 -9.86 -7.18
C LEU A 138 19.09 -8.76 -8.23
N GLY A 139 17.96 -8.70 -8.95
CA GLY A 139 17.66 -7.62 -9.88
C GLY A 139 17.61 -6.26 -9.20
N HIS A 140 17.27 -6.22 -7.92
CA HIS A 140 17.30 -5.03 -7.07
C HIS A 140 18.62 -4.92 -6.25
N ASP A 141 19.58 -5.81 -6.42
CA ASP A 141 20.73 -5.94 -5.52
C ASP A 141 20.34 -5.98 -4.03
N ALA A 142 19.15 -6.53 -3.74
CA ALA A 142 18.53 -6.47 -2.42
C ALA A 142 19.17 -7.41 -1.40
N LEU A 143 18.99 -7.09 -0.13
CA LEU A 143 19.21 -7.98 1.00
C LEU A 143 17.99 -8.89 1.13
N PHE A 144 18.16 -10.20 0.95
CA PHE A 144 17.03 -11.13 0.75
C PHE A 144 16.72 -11.92 2.02
N LEU A 145 15.54 -11.69 2.59
CA LEU A 145 15.04 -12.31 3.83
C LEU A 145 14.01 -13.40 3.53
N HIS A 146 14.22 -14.60 4.09
CA HIS A 146 13.33 -15.74 3.86
C HIS A 146 13.31 -16.74 5.02
N ALA A 147 12.34 -17.63 5.05
CA ALA A 147 12.22 -18.70 6.03
C ALA A 147 12.20 -20.06 5.34
N GLY A 148 13.36 -20.66 5.17
CA GLY A 148 13.55 -21.89 4.40
C GLY A 148 13.51 -21.62 2.89
N GLY A 149 13.66 -22.69 2.09
CA GLY A 149 13.67 -22.58 0.63
C GLY A 149 13.55 -23.93 -0.07
N SER A 150 13.27 -23.88 -1.39
CA SER A 150 13.39 -25.06 -2.24
C SER A 150 14.88 -25.40 -2.47
N PRO A 151 15.23 -26.65 -2.83
CA PRO A 151 16.59 -26.98 -3.22
C PRO A 151 17.13 -26.09 -4.34
N SER A 152 16.30 -25.73 -5.33
CA SER A 152 16.67 -24.80 -6.41
C SER A 152 16.96 -23.40 -5.89
N ALA A 153 16.19 -22.90 -4.90
CA ALA A 153 16.45 -21.60 -4.29
C ALA A 153 17.81 -21.57 -3.57
N TYR A 154 18.16 -22.60 -2.81
CA TYR A 154 19.47 -22.67 -2.14
C TYR A 154 20.63 -22.74 -3.14
N LEU A 155 20.45 -23.47 -4.24
CA LEU A 155 21.44 -23.48 -5.33
C LEU A 155 21.57 -22.11 -5.98
N ALA A 156 20.47 -21.42 -6.21
CA ALA A 156 20.44 -20.06 -6.76
C ALA A 156 21.15 -19.07 -5.82
N ILE A 157 20.80 -19.06 -4.54
CA ILE A 157 21.45 -18.21 -3.52
C ILE A 157 22.96 -18.41 -3.55
N LYS A 158 23.42 -19.67 -3.52
CA LYS A 158 24.85 -20.01 -3.51
C LYS A 158 25.55 -19.62 -4.81
N ASN A 159 24.97 -20.00 -5.96
CA ASN A 159 25.65 -19.87 -7.26
C ASN A 159 25.62 -18.44 -7.78
N TRP A 160 24.58 -17.68 -7.46
CA TRP A 160 24.42 -16.29 -7.89
C TRP A 160 24.93 -15.27 -6.87
N GLY A 161 25.33 -15.73 -5.68
CA GLY A 161 25.93 -14.88 -4.65
C GLY A 161 24.93 -13.92 -4.00
N ALA A 162 23.67 -14.33 -3.85
CA ALA A 162 22.66 -13.49 -3.19
C ALA A 162 22.99 -13.31 -1.70
N ALA A 163 22.89 -12.07 -1.22
CA ALA A 163 22.96 -11.76 0.21
C ALA A 163 21.65 -12.18 0.89
N ALA A 164 21.57 -13.41 1.37
CA ALA A 164 20.37 -14.02 1.88
C ALA A 164 20.43 -14.34 3.37
N PHE A 165 19.31 -14.12 4.06
CA PHE A 165 19.11 -14.32 5.49
C PHE A 165 17.99 -15.33 5.69
N ASP A 166 18.34 -16.54 6.11
CA ASP A 166 17.39 -17.65 6.29
C ASP A 166 17.06 -17.88 7.76
N CYS A 167 15.79 -17.71 8.13
CA CYS A 167 15.30 -18.00 9.47
C CYS A 167 15.42 -19.49 9.86
N VAL A 168 15.33 -20.41 8.89
CA VAL A 168 15.22 -21.86 9.18
C VAL A 168 16.57 -22.55 9.21
N ASN A 169 17.45 -22.26 8.24
CA ASN A 169 18.74 -22.92 8.11
C ASN A 169 19.93 -21.97 8.38
N GLY A 170 19.65 -20.72 8.75
CA GLY A 170 20.63 -19.73 9.18
C GLY A 170 20.59 -19.48 10.68
N PRO A 171 21.53 -18.68 11.21
CA PRO A 171 21.63 -18.36 12.64
C PRO A 171 20.73 -17.19 13.07
N TYR A 172 19.69 -16.88 12.32
CA TYR A 172 18.96 -15.62 12.45
C TYR A 172 17.62 -15.72 13.22
N GLU A 173 17.16 -16.94 13.58
CA GLU A 173 16.00 -17.09 14.47
C GLU A 173 16.38 -16.65 15.89
N GLY A 174 15.61 -15.74 16.45
CA GLY A 174 15.88 -15.11 17.75
C GLY A 174 16.69 -13.80 17.69
N THR A 175 17.17 -13.41 16.51
CA THR A 175 17.85 -12.13 16.25
C THR A 175 17.12 -11.31 15.19
N LEU A 176 17.20 -11.69 13.93
CA LEU A 176 16.52 -11.04 12.81
C LEU A 176 15.05 -11.50 12.68
N PHE A 177 14.76 -12.73 13.07
CA PHE A 177 13.43 -13.30 12.97
C PHE A 177 12.99 -13.84 14.32
N TRP A 178 11.68 -13.80 14.54
CA TRP A 178 11.05 -14.50 15.66
C TRP A 178 9.79 -15.24 15.22
N ARG A 179 9.33 -16.13 16.11
CA ARG A 179 8.05 -16.80 15.90
C ARG A 179 7.01 -16.21 16.82
N ASP A 180 6.06 -15.52 16.24
CA ASP A 180 4.93 -14.97 16.98
C ASP A 180 4.11 -16.11 17.64
N LYS A 181 3.89 -16.00 18.94
CA LYS A 181 3.26 -17.06 19.75
C LYS A 181 1.78 -17.25 19.42
N GLU A 182 1.09 -16.15 19.10
CA GLU A 182 -0.33 -16.17 18.79
C GLU A 182 -0.56 -16.75 17.39
N ARG A 183 0.20 -16.30 16.40
CA ARG A 183 0.16 -16.86 15.04
C ARG A 183 0.54 -18.35 15.04
N ARG A 184 1.56 -18.72 15.81
CA ARG A 184 1.95 -20.13 15.96
C ARG A 184 0.82 -21.01 16.52
N ARG A 185 0.09 -20.50 17.51
CA ARG A 185 -1.04 -21.22 18.15
C ARG A 185 -2.23 -21.33 17.21
N ASN A 186 -2.58 -20.25 16.53
CA ASN A 186 -3.84 -20.15 15.78
C ASN A 186 -3.68 -20.58 14.32
N MET A 187 -2.51 -20.37 13.72
CA MET A 187 -2.25 -20.57 12.29
C MET A 187 -1.27 -21.72 12.02
N GLY A 188 -0.42 -22.05 12.98
CA GLY A 188 0.61 -23.09 12.88
C GLY A 188 2.03 -22.52 12.76
N LEU A 189 3.01 -23.39 12.98
CA LEU A 189 4.43 -23.03 13.01
C LEU A 189 4.90 -22.32 11.74
N GLU A 190 4.46 -22.79 10.59
CA GLU A 190 4.87 -22.28 9.27
C GLU A 190 4.31 -20.90 8.91
N HIS A 191 3.37 -20.38 9.69
CA HIS A 191 2.74 -19.07 9.49
C HIS A 191 3.10 -18.06 10.59
N SER A 192 4.11 -18.37 11.42
CA SER A 192 4.44 -17.60 12.61
C SER A 192 5.74 -16.81 12.55
N VAL A 193 6.53 -16.94 11.49
CA VAL A 193 7.80 -16.20 11.36
C VAL A 193 7.52 -14.76 11.01
N LEU A 194 8.03 -13.86 11.82
CA LEU A 194 8.00 -12.42 11.62
C LEU A 194 9.42 -11.84 11.65
N THR A 195 9.57 -10.66 11.07
CA THR A 195 10.67 -9.71 11.24
C THR A 195 10.09 -8.31 11.40
N SER A 196 10.90 -7.28 11.57
CA SER A 196 10.45 -5.87 11.60
C SER A 196 11.52 -4.96 11.01
N GLY A 197 11.13 -3.73 10.64
CA GLY A 197 12.06 -2.72 10.18
C GLY A 197 13.18 -2.47 11.18
N ASP A 198 12.84 -2.22 12.45
CA ASP A 198 13.81 -1.97 13.51
C ASP A 198 14.83 -3.11 13.65
N THR A 199 14.34 -4.37 13.66
CA THR A 199 15.21 -5.54 13.80
C THR A 199 16.14 -5.72 12.61
N ILE A 200 15.66 -5.39 11.40
CA ILE A 200 16.46 -5.43 10.18
C ILE A 200 17.56 -4.37 10.23
N SER A 201 17.21 -3.11 10.53
CA SER A 201 18.16 -1.99 10.60
C SER A 201 19.24 -2.23 11.66
N GLU A 202 18.87 -2.72 12.86
CA GLU A 202 19.79 -3.06 13.93
C GLU A 202 20.78 -4.15 13.50
N LEU A 203 20.29 -5.24 12.90
CA LEU A 203 21.14 -6.36 12.48
C LEU A 203 22.09 -5.94 11.37
N LEU A 204 21.61 -5.26 10.34
CA LEU A 204 22.42 -4.88 9.20
C LEU A 204 23.54 -3.92 9.59
N SER A 205 23.26 -2.95 10.47
CA SER A 205 24.25 -2.01 11.00
C SER A 205 25.32 -2.71 11.85
N THR A 206 24.93 -3.75 12.60
CA THR A 206 25.81 -4.46 13.55
C THR A 206 26.80 -5.39 12.84
N TYR A 207 26.40 -6.08 11.77
CA TYR A 207 27.20 -7.14 11.15
C TYR A 207 28.02 -6.68 9.93
N GLY A 208 28.00 -5.40 9.59
CA GLY A 208 28.85 -4.83 8.54
C GLY A 208 28.56 -5.38 7.14
N TYR A 209 27.29 -5.68 6.84
CA TYR A 209 26.87 -6.02 5.50
C TYR A 209 27.01 -4.81 4.57
N ARG A 210 27.27 -5.08 3.29
CA ARG A 210 27.27 -4.01 2.29
C ARG A 210 25.85 -3.43 2.18
N MET A 211 25.71 -2.15 2.53
CA MET A 211 24.43 -1.44 2.55
C MET A 211 24.20 -0.63 1.28
N GLU A 212 25.25 -0.28 0.55
CA GLU A 212 25.17 0.45 -0.70
C GLU A 212 25.17 -0.47 -1.91
N HIS A 213 24.59 -0.02 -3.01
CA HIS A 213 24.64 -0.70 -4.29
C HIS A 213 26.09 -0.85 -4.79
N ARG A 214 26.29 -1.81 -5.69
CA ARG A 214 27.57 -1.92 -6.43
C ARG A 214 27.67 -0.77 -7.43
N GLU A 215 28.90 -0.35 -7.75
CA GLU A 215 29.15 0.72 -8.71
C GLU A 215 28.53 0.47 -10.11
N ASP A 216 28.36 -0.79 -10.50
CA ASP A 216 27.79 -1.22 -11.77
C ASP A 216 26.27 -1.48 -11.70
N PHE A 217 25.62 -1.20 -10.58
CA PHE A 217 24.18 -1.39 -10.42
C PHE A 217 23.39 -0.32 -11.16
N SER A 218 22.29 -0.74 -11.76
CA SER A 218 21.26 0.15 -12.30
C SER A 218 19.89 -0.39 -11.94
N TYR A 219 18.98 0.51 -11.56
CA TYR A 219 17.62 0.14 -11.22
C TYR A 219 16.91 -0.50 -12.42
N PRO A 220 16.15 -1.58 -12.20
CA PRO A 220 15.43 -2.28 -13.28
C PRO A 220 14.22 -1.50 -13.81
N VAL A 221 13.76 -0.50 -13.07
CA VAL A 221 12.63 0.36 -13.42
C VAL A 221 13.11 1.80 -13.49
N GLN A 222 12.60 2.55 -14.47
CA GLN A 222 12.83 3.99 -14.61
C GLN A 222 11.47 4.68 -14.68
N PHE A 223 11.38 5.81 -14.03
CA PHE A 223 10.18 6.66 -14.04
C PHE A 223 10.33 7.78 -15.06
N LEU A 224 9.24 8.18 -15.65
CA LEU A 224 9.19 9.33 -16.54
C LEU A 224 9.31 10.62 -15.71
N ASP A 225 9.94 11.65 -16.27
CA ASP A 225 9.92 12.98 -15.69
C ASP A 225 8.48 13.54 -15.67
N GLN A 226 8.18 14.46 -14.78
CA GLN A 226 6.83 14.98 -14.56
C GLN A 226 6.19 15.62 -15.82
N ASP A 227 7.01 16.13 -16.73
CA ASP A 227 6.59 16.74 -18.00
C ASP A 227 6.44 15.72 -19.15
N GLN A 228 6.81 14.47 -18.93
CA GLN A 228 6.72 13.39 -19.92
C GLN A 228 5.41 12.62 -19.80
N THR A 229 4.84 12.29 -20.94
CA THR A 229 3.64 11.43 -21.01
C THR A 229 4.00 10.05 -21.52
N ALA A 230 3.51 9.03 -20.84
CA ALA A 230 3.66 7.65 -21.31
C ALA A 230 3.08 7.49 -22.73
N GLN A 231 3.84 6.84 -23.61
CA GLN A 231 3.45 6.56 -24.98
C GLN A 231 2.84 5.16 -25.06
N GLY A 232 1.77 5.01 -25.82
CA GLY A 232 1.10 3.73 -26.04
C GLY A 232 -0.42 3.86 -26.14
N ASP A 233 -1.08 2.74 -26.39
CA ASP A 233 -2.54 2.68 -26.40
C ASP A 233 -3.09 2.77 -24.95
N PRO A 234 -4.26 3.38 -24.72
CA PRO A 234 -4.88 3.46 -23.41
C PRO A 234 -5.18 2.07 -22.83
N GLY A 235 -4.56 1.72 -21.72
CA GLY A 235 -4.82 0.49 -20.97
C GLY A 235 -5.63 0.78 -19.71
N THR A 236 -6.96 0.68 -19.77
CA THR A 236 -7.85 0.99 -18.64
C THR A 236 -8.12 -0.21 -17.73
N THR A 237 -7.81 -1.42 -18.18
CA THR A 237 -8.07 -2.65 -17.43
C THR A 237 -6.97 -3.67 -17.68
N VAL A 238 -6.41 -4.20 -16.60
CA VAL A 238 -5.47 -5.32 -16.64
C VAL A 238 -6.09 -6.50 -15.93
N SER A 239 -6.13 -7.67 -16.59
CA SER A 239 -6.61 -8.92 -15.98
C SER A 239 -5.47 -9.92 -15.93
N VAL A 240 -5.14 -10.37 -14.73
CA VAL A 240 -4.09 -11.37 -14.49
C VAL A 240 -4.71 -12.61 -13.86
N THR A 241 -4.54 -13.76 -14.52
CA THR A 241 -4.98 -15.06 -13.98
C THR A 241 -3.78 -15.82 -13.46
N PHE A 242 -3.60 -15.86 -12.14
CA PHE A 242 -2.48 -16.55 -11.50
C PHE A 242 -2.67 -18.07 -11.46
N SER A 243 -3.88 -18.54 -11.17
CA SER A 243 -4.21 -19.95 -11.13
C SER A 243 -5.73 -20.16 -11.14
N THR A 244 -6.15 -21.43 -11.24
CA THR A 244 -7.56 -21.83 -11.06
C THR A 244 -8.01 -21.75 -9.60
N TYR A 245 -7.09 -21.61 -8.66
CA TYR A 245 -7.37 -21.39 -7.26
C TYR A 245 -7.48 -19.88 -6.99
N LYS A 246 -8.49 -19.49 -6.22
CA LYS A 246 -8.59 -18.10 -5.73
C LYS A 246 -7.50 -17.89 -4.68
N THR A 247 -6.44 -17.21 -5.05
CA THR A 247 -5.51 -16.64 -4.07
C THR A 247 -6.15 -15.38 -3.51
N GLY A 248 -6.03 -15.20 -2.20
CA GLY A 248 -6.57 -14.00 -1.57
C GLY A 248 -5.64 -12.82 -1.85
N VAL A 249 -5.99 -12.00 -2.79
CA VAL A 249 -5.53 -10.61 -2.92
C VAL A 249 -6.72 -9.75 -2.55
#